data_9b33019e49234a948f1a500e480af127
#
_entry.id   9b33019e49234a948f1a500e480af127
#
_cell.length_a   1.000
_cell.length_b   1.000
_cell.length_c   1.000
_cell.angle_alpha   90.00
_cell.angle_beta   90.00
_cell.angle_gamma   90.00
#
_symmetry.space_group_name_H-M   'P 1'
#
loop_
_entity.id
_entity.type
_entity.pdbx_description
1 polymer ?
#
loop_
_entity_poly.entity_id
_entity_poly.type
_entity_poly.pdbx_seq_one_letter_code
_entity_poly.pdbx_strand_id
1 'polypeptide(L)'
;SFKNAFPTALILVDTGCNAEQRALAEKYADKIINFTWCNDFAAARNVGLKEARGEWFMYLDDDEWFDNPVEIISFFTTGEYKKYKSASYEVRNYLDLEGKSFKTSYPSRMVRREKNTCFIGKIHEYINPFDIPKKEFSDFVHHYGYVYKSDEERVQHAARNIEPLVEMRKEYPGETRWMFQLAQEYFAVRNYEKTIKVCIEGLEEW
;
A
#
# COMPACT_ATOMS: atom_id res chain seq x y z
N SER A 1 -20.92 3.67 2.51
CA SER A 1 -20.18 3.36 1.28
C SER A 1 -19.86 4.64 0.52
N PHE A 2 -18.65 4.79 0.03
CA PHE A 2 -18.23 5.92 -0.80
C PHE A 2 -19.13 6.11 -2.03
N LYS A 3 -19.52 5.04 -2.71
CA LYS A 3 -20.40 5.07 -3.87
C LYS A 3 -21.75 5.76 -3.63
N ASN A 4 -22.23 5.76 -2.39
CA ASN A 4 -23.49 6.42 -2.03
C ASN A 4 -23.31 7.92 -1.70
N ALA A 5 -22.09 8.35 -1.44
CA ALA A 5 -21.78 9.71 -0.98
C ALA A 5 -21.32 10.63 -2.12
N PHE A 6 -20.54 10.11 -3.06
CA PHE A 6 -20.02 10.87 -4.21
C PHE A 6 -19.66 9.93 -5.38
N PRO A 7 -19.55 10.45 -6.62
CA PRO A 7 -19.19 9.62 -7.78
C PRO A 7 -17.86 8.91 -7.58
N THR A 8 -17.91 7.58 -7.47
CA THR A 8 -16.76 6.73 -7.20
C THR A 8 -16.83 5.47 -8.04
N ALA A 9 -15.72 5.07 -8.65
CA ALA A 9 -15.58 3.79 -9.34
C ALA A 9 -14.63 2.88 -8.56
N LEU A 10 -15.04 1.63 -8.34
CA LEU A 10 -14.22 0.58 -7.75
C LEU A 10 -13.60 -0.27 -8.86
N ILE A 11 -12.29 -0.20 -9.00
CA ILE A 11 -11.50 -1.00 -9.93
C ILE A 11 -10.75 -2.05 -9.11
N LEU A 12 -10.98 -3.32 -9.40
CA LEU A 12 -10.28 -4.43 -8.78
C LEU A 12 -9.23 -4.98 -9.75
N VAL A 13 -8.00 -5.13 -9.28
CA VAL A 13 -6.93 -5.82 -10.01
C VAL A 13 -6.82 -7.22 -9.43
N ASP A 14 -7.26 -8.21 -10.20
CA ASP A 14 -7.26 -9.62 -9.81
C ASP A 14 -5.90 -10.24 -10.12
N THR A 15 -5.13 -10.51 -9.07
CA THR A 15 -3.80 -11.13 -9.13
C THR A 15 -3.81 -12.63 -8.88
N GLY A 16 -5.01 -13.24 -8.75
CA GLY A 16 -5.16 -14.67 -8.51
C GLY A 16 -6.32 -15.03 -7.57
N CYS A 17 -7.46 -14.37 -7.71
CA CYS A 17 -8.67 -14.67 -6.95
C CYS A 17 -9.14 -16.12 -7.19
N ASN A 18 -9.57 -16.80 -6.14
CA ASN A 18 -10.33 -18.00 -6.27
C ASN A 18 -11.78 -17.71 -6.74
N ALA A 19 -12.56 -18.75 -7.05
CA ALA A 19 -13.90 -18.58 -7.60
C ALA A 19 -14.87 -17.80 -6.68
N GLU A 20 -14.76 -18.00 -5.36
CA GLU A 20 -15.60 -17.32 -4.38
C GLU A 20 -15.23 -15.81 -4.27
N GLN A 21 -13.95 -15.52 -4.18
CA GLN A 21 -13.43 -14.15 -4.18
C GLN A 21 -13.80 -13.43 -5.47
N ARG A 22 -13.69 -14.12 -6.62
CA ARG A 22 -14.08 -13.57 -7.92
C ARG A 22 -15.55 -13.23 -8.00
N ALA A 23 -16.44 -14.11 -7.54
CA ALA A 23 -17.87 -13.85 -7.50
C ALA A 23 -18.23 -12.66 -6.60
N LEU A 24 -17.53 -12.51 -5.48
CA LEU A 24 -17.68 -11.35 -4.60
C LEU A 24 -17.21 -10.06 -5.30
N ALA A 25 -16.06 -10.09 -5.97
CA ALA A 25 -15.53 -8.97 -6.73
C ALA A 25 -16.51 -8.51 -7.83
N GLU A 26 -17.08 -9.45 -8.59
CA GLU A 26 -18.07 -9.17 -9.65
C GLU A 26 -19.35 -8.49 -9.15
N LYS A 27 -19.70 -8.72 -7.88
CA LYS A 27 -20.87 -8.09 -7.26
C LYS A 27 -20.64 -6.60 -6.94
N TYR A 28 -19.40 -6.20 -6.63
CA TYR A 28 -19.12 -4.86 -6.08
C TYR A 28 -18.23 -3.99 -6.95
N ALA A 29 -17.34 -4.57 -7.75
CA ALA A 29 -16.44 -3.82 -8.61
C ALA A 29 -17.17 -3.29 -9.86
N ASP A 30 -16.84 -2.07 -10.27
CA ASP A 30 -17.30 -1.50 -11.54
C ASP A 30 -16.44 -2.02 -12.71
N LYS A 31 -15.21 -2.40 -12.41
CA LYS A 31 -14.28 -3.02 -13.36
C LYS A 31 -13.37 -4.00 -12.65
N ILE A 32 -13.14 -5.15 -13.29
CA ILE A 32 -12.15 -6.14 -12.84
C ILE A 32 -11.13 -6.31 -13.95
N ILE A 33 -9.84 -6.30 -13.58
CA ILE A 33 -8.71 -6.44 -14.48
C ILE A 33 -7.93 -7.66 -14.04
N ASN A 34 -7.80 -8.66 -14.90
CA ASN A 34 -6.96 -9.80 -14.62
C ASN A 34 -5.49 -9.41 -14.82
N PHE A 35 -4.66 -9.67 -13.83
CA PHE A 35 -3.23 -9.39 -13.86
C PHE A 35 -2.46 -10.67 -13.48
N THR A 36 -1.61 -11.14 -14.37
CA THR A 36 -0.73 -12.27 -14.04
C THR A 36 0.34 -11.81 -13.07
N TRP A 37 0.32 -12.37 -11.86
CA TRP A 37 1.26 -11.99 -10.82
C TRP A 37 2.73 -12.21 -11.25
N CYS A 38 3.56 -11.19 -11.10
CA CYS A 38 4.95 -11.17 -11.53
C CYS A 38 5.94 -10.70 -10.44
N ASN A 39 5.57 -10.82 -9.16
CA ASN A 39 6.34 -10.36 -8.01
C ASN A 39 6.64 -8.84 -8.03
N ASP A 40 5.70 -8.06 -8.56
CA ASP A 40 5.79 -6.62 -8.67
C ASP A 40 4.44 -5.97 -8.30
N PHE A 41 4.37 -5.43 -7.07
CA PHE A 41 3.17 -4.76 -6.58
C PHE A 41 2.90 -3.46 -7.32
N ALA A 42 3.95 -2.68 -7.67
CA ALA A 42 3.76 -1.46 -8.43
C ALA A 42 3.19 -1.73 -9.81
N ALA A 43 3.62 -2.78 -10.50
CA ALA A 43 3.07 -3.18 -11.80
C ALA A 43 1.56 -3.48 -11.68
N ALA A 44 1.14 -4.27 -10.70
CA ALA A 44 -0.27 -4.56 -10.46
C ALA A 44 -1.08 -3.29 -10.16
N ARG A 45 -0.59 -2.43 -9.26
CA ARG A 45 -1.28 -1.17 -8.91
C ARG A 45 -1.35 -0.19 -10.09
N ASN A 46 -0.30 -0.11 -10.90
CA ASN A 46 -0.25 0.74 -12.09
C ASN A 46 -1.29 0.34 -13.15
N VAL A 47 -1.61 -0.93 -13.27
CA VAL A 47 -2.71 -1.39 -14.15
C VAL A 47 -4.05 -0.83 -13.68
N GLY A 48 -4.34 -0.87 -12.39
CA GLY A 48 -5.55 -0.26 -11.82
C GLY A 48 -5.57 1.26 -11.97
N LEU A 49 -4.45 1.91 -11.68
CA LEU A 49 -4.31 3.37 -11.81
C LEU A 49 -4.53 3.86 -13.25
N LYS A 50 -4.01 3.12 -14.24
CA LYS A 50 -4.18 3.43 -15.67
C LYS A 50 -5.65 3.42 -16.10
N GLU A 51 -6.45 2.55 -15.51
CA GLU A 51 -7.88 2.44 -15.82
C GLU A 51 -8.75 3.43 -15.04
N ALA A 52 -8.22 4.03 -13.97
CA ALA A 52 -8.94 5.03 -13.20
C ALA A 52 -9.24 6.27 -14.04
N ARG A 53 -10.46 6.82 -13.91
CA ARG A 53 -10.94 8.01 -14.64
C ARG A 53 -11.19 9.20 -13.72
N GLY A 54 -11.26 8.98 -12.40
CA GLY A 54 -11.51 10.03 -11.42
C GLY A 54 -10.36 11.04 -11.36
N GLU A 55 -10.66 12.23 -10.85
CA GLU A 55 -9.67 13.26 -10.56
C GLU A 55 -8.72 12.83 -9.43
N TRP A 56 -9.26 12.08 -8.46
CA TRP A 56 -8.52 11.49 -7.36
C TRP A 56 -8.42 9.97 -7.52
N PHE A 57 -7.33 9.43 -7.04
CA PHE A 57 -7.09 8.00 -6.92
C PHE A 57 -6.83 7.64 -5.47
N MET A 58 -7.47 6.58 -4.99
CA MET A 58 -7.25 5.98 -3.68
C MET A 58 -7.10 4.47 -3.87
N TYR A 59 -6.23 3.83 -3.11
CA TYR A 59 -6.14 2.39 -3.10
C TYR A 59 -6.24 1.81 -1.69
N LEU A 60 -6.81 0.62 -1.62
CA LEU A 60 -6.88 -0.25 -0.46
C LEU A 60 -6.34 -1.62 -0.83
N ASP A 61 -5.75 -2.31 0.11
CA ASP A 61 -5.44 -3.72 0.00
C ASP A 61 -6.69 -4.55 0.34
N ASP A 62 -6.75 -5.80 -0.10
CA ASP A 62 -7.93 -6.66 0.04
C ASP A 62 -8.18 -7.13 1.49
N ASP A 63 -7.20 -6.96 2.36
CA ASP A 63 -7.25 -7.20 3.81
C ASP A 63 -7.43 -5.92 4.64
N GLU A 64 -7.77 -4.79 3.98
CA GLU A 64 -8.03 -3.50 4.62
C GLU A 64 -9.49 -3.06 4.49
N TRP A 65 -10.06 -2.46 5.54
CA TRP A 65 -11.38 -1.82 5.47
C TRP A 65 -11.47 -0.63 6.42
N PHE A 66 -12.21 0.41 6.00
CA PHE A 66 -12.48 1.57 6.84
C PHE A 66 -13.42 1.21 7.99
N ASP A 67 -13.15 1.77 9.17
CA ASP A 67 -14.12 1.78 10.26
C ASP A 67 -15.29 2.70 9.91
N ASN A 68 -15.06 4.00 9.88
CA ASN A 68 -16.06 5.00 9.53
C ASN A 68 -15.42 6.19 8.79
N PRO A 69 -15.41 6.23 7.43
CA PRO A 69 -14.68 7.24 6.67
C PRO A 69 -15.44 8.57 6.51
N VAL A 70 -15.82 9.18 7.63
CA VAL A 70 -16.65 10.42 7.63
C VAL A 70 -15.87 11.61 7.09
N GLU A 71 -14.61 11.78 7.49
CA GLU A 71 -13.79 12.91 7.05
C GLU A 71 -13.48 12.82 5.56
N ILE A 72 -13.18 11.61 5.05
CA ILE A 72 -12.93 11.39 3.62
C ILE A 72 -14.21 11.67 2.82
N ILE A 73 -15.37 11.25 3.29
CA ILE A 73 -16.65 11.53 2.65
C ILE A 73 -16.90 13.04 2.64
N SER A 74 -16.71 13.72 3.76
CA SER A 74 -16.86 15.18 3.87
C SER A 74 -15.91 15.91 2.93
N PHE A 75 -14.64 15.49 2.87
CA PHE A 75 -13.62 16.05 2.00
C PHE A 75 -14.06 16.11 0.52
N PHE A 76 -14.67 15.06 0.02
CA PHE A 76 -15.17 15.04 -1.36
C PHE A 76 -16.51 15.75 -1.53
N THR A 77 -17.45 15.57 -0.62
CA THR A 77 -18.80 16.14 -0.75
C THR A 77 -18.86 17.66 -0.56
N THR A 78 -17.97 18.21 0.26
CA THR A 78 -17.88 19.68 0.47
C THR A 78 -17.00 20.37 -0.58
N GLY A 79 -16.25 19.62 -1.38
CA GLY A 79 -15.30 20.17 -2.34
C GLY A 79 -13.96 20.60 -1.71
N GLU A 80 -13.68 20.25 -0.46
CA GLU A 80 -12.43 20.56 0.23
C GLU A 80 -11.21 19.97 -0.52
N TYR A 81 -11.37 18.82 -1.19
CA TYR A 81 -10.34 18.15 -1.99
C TYR A 81 -9.64 19.06 -3.01
N LYS A 82 -10.31 20.13 -3.46
CA LYS A 82 -9.75 21.09 -4.43
C LYS A 82 -8.53 21.85 -3.90
N LYS A 83 -8.36 21.90 -2.56
CA LYS A 83 -7.26 22.61 -1.89
C LYS A 83 -5.99 21.75 -1.76
N TYR A 84 -6.09 20.44 -2.03
CA TYR A 84 -5.03 19.48 -1.76
C TYR A 84 -4.61 18.72 -3.02
N LYS A 85 -3.40 18.17 -2.99
CA LYS A 85 -2.85 17.32 -4.05
C LYS A 85 -2.73 15.86 -3.63
N SER A 86 -2.57 15.63 -2.33
CA SER A 86 -2.47 14.29 -1.77
C SER A 86 -3.16 14.19 -0.42
N ALA A 87 -3.43 12.98 0.02
CA ALA A 87 -3.96 12.73 1.35
C ALA A 87 -3.51 11.36 1.88
N SER A 88 -3.48 11.26 3.21
CA SER A 88 -3.25 10.00 3.93
C SER A 88 -4.28 9.83 5.02
N TYR A 89 -4.52 8.60 5.42
CA TYR A 89 -5.33 8.20 6.56
C TYR A 89 -4.55 7.20 7.40
N GLU A 90 -5.01 6.99 8.63
CA GLU A 90 -4.37 6.05 9.55
C GLU A 90 -4.60 4.61 9.11
N VAL A 91 -3.55 3.79 9.11
CA VAL A 91 -3.63 2.34 8.96
C VAL A 91 -3.27 1.72 10.32
N ARG A 92 -4.21 0.99 10.91
CA ARG A 92 -4.04 0.23 12.15
C ARG A 92 -3.61 -1.18 11.84
N ASN A 93 -2.32 -1.42 11.89
CA ASN A 93 -1.70 -2.71 11.65
C ASN A 93 -1.80 -3.54 12.92
N TYR A 94 -2.79 -4.42 13.01
CA TYR A 94 -3.02 -5.24 14.19
C TYR A 94 -1.94 -6.30 14.37
N LEU A 95 -1.63 -6.58 15.63
CA LEU A 95 -0.63 -7.57 16.04
C LEU A 95 -1.28 -8.78 16.74
N ASP A 96 -2.58 -8.69 17.04
CA ASP A 96 -3.41 -9.75 17.62
C ASP A 96 -4.80 -9.76 16.99
N LEU A 97 -5.48 -10.91 17.07
CA LEU A 97 -6.83 -11.09 16.51
C LEU A 97 -7.92 -10.35 17.27
N GLU A 98 -7.69 -10.01 18.55
CA GLU A 98 -8.64 -9.28 19.38
C GLU A 98 -8.62 -7.76 19.10
N GLY A 99 -7.69 -7.28 18.27
CA GLY A 99 -7.57 -5.86 17.93
C GLY A 99 -7.12 -4.95 19.10
N LYS A 100 -6.48 -5.54 20.12
CA LYS A 100 -6.03 -4.80 21.33
C LYS A 100 -4.66 -4.16 21.15
N SER A 101 -3.82 -4.75 20.32
CA SER A 101 -2.46 -4.28 20.03
C SER A 101 -2.30 -3.99 18.55
N PHE A 102 -1.85 -2.78 18.22
CA PHE A 102 -1.62 -2.38 16.83
C PHE A 102 -0.49 -1.34 16.73
N LYS A 103 0.08 -1.24 15.54
CA LYS A 103 0.98 -0.14 15.14
C LYS A 103 0.25 0.73 14.13
N THR A 104 0.44 2.05 14.23
CA THR A 104 -0.13 3.00 13.27
C THR A 104 0.88 3.38 12.21
N SER A 105 0.39 3.59 11.00
CA SER A 105 1.15 4.18 9.89
C SER A 105 0.25 5.09 9.06
N TYR A 106 0.86 6.03 8.32
CA TYR A 106 0.17 7.00 7.45
C TYR A 106 0.75 6.93 6.03
N PRO A 107 0.52 5.83 5.32
CA PRO A 107 1.06 5.67 3.96
C PRO A 107 0.41 6.64 2.97
N SER A 108 1.08 6.84 1.84
CA SER A 108 0.60 7.66 0.72
C SER A 108 -0.50 6.92 -0.04
N ARG A 109 -1.76 7.07 0.39
CA ARG A 109 -2.89 6.27 -0.11
C ARG A 109 -3.80 6.99 -1.09
N MET A 110 -3.74 8.33 -1.14
CA MET A 110 -4.65 9.14 -1.94
C MET A 110 -3.89 10.26 -2.65
N VAL A 111 -4.10 10.39 -3.96
CA VAL A 111 -3.49 11.45 -4.75
C VAL A 111 -4.48 12.04 -5.75
N ARG A 112 -4.34 13.32 -6.03
CA ARG A 112 -4.91 13.93 -7.22
C ARG A 112 -4.10 13.44 -8.42
N ARG A 113 -4.78 12.81 -9.38
CA ARG A 113 -4.11 12.18 -10.52
C ARG A 113 -3.52 13.23 -11.45
N GLU A 114 -2.26 13.03 -11.80
CA GLU A 114 -1.55 13.77 -12.82
C GLU A 114 -1.09 12.81 -13.94
N LYS A 115 -0.61 13.35 -15.05
CA LYS A 115 -0.18 12.54 -16.20
C LYS A 115 0.96 11.58 -15.87
N ASN A 116 1.81 11.96 -14.94
CA ASN A 116 2.98 11.21 -14.49
C ASN A 116 2.74 10.41 -13.19
N THR A 117 1.50 10.40 -12.67
CA THR A 117 1.19 9.60 -11.48
C THR A 117 1.43 8.13 -11.75
N CYS A 118 2.25 7.49 -10.92
CA CYS A 118 2.58 6.06 -11.00
C CYS A 118 2.97 5.50 -9.64
N PHE A 119 2.93 4.18 -9.51
CA PHE A 119 3.56 3.46 -8.40
C PHE A 119 4.99 3.10 -8.75
N ILE A 120 5.88 3.19 -7.77
CA ILE A 120 7.31 2.86 -7.88
C ILE A 120 7.66 1.86 -6.79
N GLY A 121 8.43 0.83 -7.16
CA GLY A 121 8.92 -0.22 -6.26
C GLY A 121 8.18 -1.53 -6.40
N LYS A 122 8.90 -2.64 -6.64
CA LYS A 122 8.33 -3.99 -6.74
C LYS A 122 7.67 -4.43 -5.44
N ILE A 123 8.22 -3.97 -4.30
CA ILE A 123 7.70 -4.20 -2.96
C ILE A 123 7.89 -2.94 -2.12
N HIS A 124 7.06 -2.75 -1.08
CA HIS A 124 6.97 -1.49 -0.33
C HIS A 124 6.80 -0.28 -1.25
N GLU A 125 6.03 -0.49 -2.30
CA GLU A 125 5.75 0.47 -3.36
C GLU A 125 5.09 1.73 -2.80
N TYR A 126 5.32 2.83 -3.46
CA TYR A 126 4.70 4.10 -3.13
C TYR A 126 4.19 4.80 -4.40
N ILE A 127 3.17 5.63 -4.22
CA ILE A 127 2.62 6.44 -5.31
C ILE A 127 3.43 7.73 -5.47
N ASN A 128 3.73 8.08 -6.73
CA ASN A 128 4.51 9.28 -7.09
C ASN A 128 3.79 10.04 -8.23
N PRO A 129 3.69 11.38 -8.18
CA PRO A 129 4.09 12.25 -7.06
C PRO A 129 3.14 12.15 -5.85
N PHE A 130 3.65 12.49 -4.67
CA PHE A 130 2.87 12.66 -3.44
C PHE A 130 3.09 14.07 -2.90
N ASP A 131 2.48 15.02 -3.56
CA ASP A 131 2.75 16.43 -3.44
C ASP A 131 1.96 17.12 -2.32
N ILE A 132 2.47 18.27 -1.91
CA ILE A 132 1.78 19.23 -1.03
C ILE A 132 0.93 20.22 -1.86
N PRO A 133 -0.19 20.74 -1.30
CA PRO A 133 -0.68 20.52 0.07
C PRO A 133 -1.23 19.12 0.30
N LYS A 134 -0.86 18.51 1.45
CA LYS A 134 -1.33 17.18 1.87
C LYS A 134 -2.38 17.31 2.98
N LYS A 135 -3.46 16.54 2.89
CA LYS A 135 -4.45 16.33 3.96
C LYS A 135 -4.11 15.07 4.74
N GLU A 136 -4.18 15.12 6.06
CA GLU A 136 -4.17 13.93 6.92
C GLU A 136 -5.55 13.80 7.56
N PHE A 137 -6.13 12.60 7.46
CA PHE A 137 -7.42 12.28 8.05
C PHE A 137 -7.24 11.51 9.36
N SER A 138 -8.16 11.70 10.29
CA SER A 138 -8.29 10.84 11.47
C SER A 138 -9.10 9.57 11.19
N ASP A 139 -9.76 9.48 10.04
CA ASP A 139 -10.35 8.25 9.54
C ASP A 139 -9.28 7.16 9.46
N PHE A 140 -9.62 5.93 9.83
CA PHE A 140 -8.66 4.84 9.82
C PHE A 140 -9.19 3.58 9.14
N VAL A 141 -8.25 2.76 8.69
CA VAL A 141 -8.52 1.41 8.21
C VAL A 141 -7.98 0.37 9.18
N HIS A 142 -8.72 -0.73 9.29
CA HIS A 142 -8.26 -1.94 9.94
C HIS A 142 -7.41 -2.73 8.96
N HIS A 143 -6.27 -3.28 9.43
CA HIS A 143 -5.38 -4.14 8.67
C HIS A 143 -4.84 -5.26 9.55
N TYR A 144 -5.14 -6.50 9.22
CA TYR A 144 -4.76 -7.70 9.98
C TYR A 144 -3.63 -8.50 9.32
N GLY A 145 -3.05 -8.02 8.24
CA GLY A 145 -1.99 -8.70 7.48
C GLY A 145 -0.70 -8.98 8.25
N TYR A 146 -0.54 -8.40 9.46
CA TYR A 146 0.59 -8.67 10.35
C TYR A 146 0.26 -9.61 11.52
N VAL A 147 -0.95 -10.18 11.57
CA VAL A 147 -1.31 -11.18 12.57
C VAL A 147 -0.89 -12.56 12.06
N TYR A 148 0.33 -12.96 12.40
CA TYR A 148 0.89 -14.25 12.01
C TYR A 148 0.46 -15.34 12.98
N LYS A 149 0.17 -16.54 12.46
CA LYS A 149 -0.19 -17.71 13.27
C LYS A 149 1.02 -18.33 13.99
N SER A 150 2.22 -18.08 13.45
CA SER A 150 3.46 -18.57 14.04
C SER A 150 4.66 -17.67 13.68
N ASP A 151 5.77 -17.85 14.37
CA ASP A 151 7.04 -17.16 14.05
C ASP A 151 7.59 -17.62 12.68
N GLU A 152 7.36 -18.86 12.30
CA GLU A 152 7.72 -19.40 10.99
C GLU A 152 7.00 -18.67 9.86
N GLU A 153 5.70 -18.42 10.00
CA GLU A 153 4.92 -17.67 9.02
C GLU A 153 5.45 -16.23 8.86
N ARG A 154 5.76 -15.58 9.99
CA ARG A 154 6.39 -14.25 9.98
C ARG A 154 7.73 -14.24 9.26
N VAL A 155 8.58 -15.22 9.53
CA VAL A 155 9.89 -15.36 8.90
C VAL A 155 9.76 -15.64 7.40
N GLN A 156 8.82 -16.50 6.99
CA GLN A 156 8.55 -16.77 5.58
C GLN A 156 8.05 -15.53 4.84
N HIS A 157 7.17 -14.73 5.48
CA HIS A 157 6.70 -13.48 4.93
C HIS A 157 7.85 -12.49 4.69
N ALA A 158 8.74 -12.32 5.66
CA ALA A 158 9.93 -11.47 5.52
C ALA A 158 10.90 -12.01 4.46
N ALA A 159 11.14 -13.32 4.43
CA ALA A 159 12.04 -13.94 3.46
C ALA A 159 11.60 -13.71 2.00
N ARG A 160 10.28 -13.72 1.73
CA ARG A 160 9.70 -13.43 0.42
C ARG A 160 10.07 -12.05 -0.11
N ASN A 161 10.25 -11.09 0.79
CA ASN A 161 10.48 -9.68 0.46
C ASN A 161 11.95 -9.38 0.13
N ILE A 162 12.89 -10.25 0.52
CA ILE A 162 14.34 -10.00 0.41
C ILE A 162 14.80 -9.87 -1.04
N GLU A 163 14.43 -10.83 -1.91
CA GLU A 163 14.89 -10.83 -3.30
C GLU A 163 14.41 -9.60 -4.08
N PRO A 164 13.12 -9.23 -4.06
CA PRO A 164 12.65 -7.97 -4.67
C PRO A 164 13.38 -6.73 -4.15
N LEU A 165 13.68 -6.66 -2.85
CA LEU A 165 14.41 -5.51 -2.28
C LEU A 165 15.87 -5.46 -2.72
N VAL A 166 16.53 -6.61 -2.87
CA VAL A 166 17.88 -6.68 -3.44
C VAL A 166 17.91 -6.19 -4.89
N GLU A 167 16.88 -6.52 -5.68
CA GLU A 167 16.73 -6.01 -7.05
C GLU A 167 16.47 -4.50 -7.05
N MET A 168 15.56 -4.01 -6.21
CA MET A 168 15.26 -2.58 -6.09
C MET A 168 16.49 -1.75 -5.74
N ARG A 169 17.33 -2.27 -4.83
CA ARG A 169 18.59 -1.61 -4.47
C ARG A 169 19.55 -1.48 -5.66
N LYS A 170 19.59 -2.48 -6.56
CA LYS A 170 20.42 -2.43 -7.78
C LYS A 170 19.86 -1.48 -8.83
N GLU A 171 18.53 -1.46 -8.95
CA GLU A 171 17.81 -0.64 -9.93
C GLU A 171 17.81 0.85 -9.55
N TYR A 172 17.78 1.15 -8.24
CA TYR A 172 17.75 2.51 -7.69
C TYR A 172 18.94 2.74 -6.72
N PRO A 173 20.18 2.78 -7.21
CA PRO A 173 21.35 3.04 -6.38
C PRO A 173 21.25 4.43 -5.76
N GLY A 174 21.61 4.56 -4.48
CA GLY A 174 21.52 5.80 -3.71
C GLY A 174 20.15 6.05 -3.05
N GLU A 175 19.14 5.22 -3.33
CA GLU A 175 17.84 5.27 -2.66
C GLU A 175 17.88 4.50 -1.32
N THR A 176 18.25 5.19 -0.25
CA THR A 176 18.43 4.58 1.10
C THR A 176 17.15 3.93 1.64
N ARG A 177 15.98 4.29 1.10
CA ARG A 177 14.70 3.65 1.41
C ARG A 177 14.77 2.12 1.26
N TRP A 178 15.33 1.63 0.16
CA TRP A 178 15.39 0.20 -0.12
C TRP A 178 16.37 -0.54 0.80
N MET A 179 17.44 0.15 1.22
CA MET A 179 18.37 -0.37 2.22
C MET A 179 17.70 -0.50 3.58
N PHE A 180 16.96 0.51 4.00
CA PHE A 180 16.21 0.47 5.26
C PHE A 180 15.21 -0.71 5.28
N GLN A 181 14.41 -0.88 4.23
CA GLN A 181 13.47 -1.99 4.13
C GLN A 181 14.20 -3.35 4.13
N LEU A 182 15.28 -3.47 3.36
CA LEU A 182 16.07 -4.71 3.29
C LEU A 182 16.70 -5.07 4.63
N ALA A 183 17.19 -4.09 5.39
CA ALA A 183 17.72 -4.31 6.72
C ALA A 183 16.64 -4.85 7.68
N GLN A 184 15.40 -4.32 7.60
CA GLN A 184 14.27 -4.80 8.39
C GLN A 184 13.93 -6.26 8.07
N GLU A 185 13.91 -6.64 6.79
CA GLU A 185 13.61 -8.02 6.40
C GLU A 185 14.73 -8.99 6.81
N TYR A 186 16.01 -8.61 6.64
CA TYR A 186 17.11 -9.42 7.17
C TYR A 186 17.06 -9.59 8.69
N PHE A 187 16.68 -8.54 9.42
CA PHE A 187 16.48 -8.63 10.87
C PHE A 187 15.32 -9.58 11.21
N ALA A 188 14.20 -9.50 10.48
CA ALA A 188 13.04 -10.35 10.69
C ALA A 188 13.33 -11.83 10.46
N VAL A 189 14.20 -12.18 9.50
CA VAL A 189 14.67 -13.55 9.27
C VAL A 189 15.90 -13.92 10.13
N ARG A 190 16.27 -13.08 11.11
CA ARG A 190 17.39 -13.28 12.04
C ARG A 190 18.77 -13.36 11.38
N ASN A 191 18.93 -12.80 10.19
CA ASN A 191 20.21 -12.66 9.51
C ASN A 191 20.90 -11.36 9.95
N TYR A 192 21.37 -11.33 11.17
CA TYR A 192 21.93 -10.12 11.80
C TYR A 192 23.20 -9.62 11.11
N GLU A 193 24.02 -10.52 10.55
CA GLU A 193 25.21 -10.15 9.80
C GLU A 193 24.84 -9.28 8.58
N LYS A 194 23.89 -9.73 7.75
CA LYS A 194 23.41 -8.96 6.61
C LYS A 194 22.67 -7.70 7.02
N THR A 195 21.94 -7.73 8.13
CA THR A 195 21.29 -6.54 8.70
C THR A 195 22.32 -5.45 8.97
N ILE A 196 23.38 -5.78 9.75
CA ILE A 196 24.44 -4.84 10.11
C ILE A 196 25.13 -4.29 8.84
N LYS A 197 25.47 -5.19 7.91
CA LYS A 197 26.12 -4.81 6.65
C LYS A 197 25.29 -3.78 5.88
N VAL A 198 24.01 -4.05 5.66
CA VAL A 198 23.12 -3.14 4.91
C VAL A 198 22.90 -1.82 5.64
N CYS A 199 22.83 -1.83 6.99
CA CYS A 199 22.73 -0.60 7.77
C CYS A 199 23.98 0.27 7.63
N ILE A 200 25.18 -0.32 7.67
CA ILE A 200 26.44 0.42 7.49
C ILE A 200 26.50 1.04 6.09
N GLU A 201 26.23 0.24 5.04
CA GLU A 201 26.21 0.70 3.66
C GLU A 201 25.19 1.85 3.48
N GLY A 202 23.99 1.75 4.09
CA GLY A 202 22.98 2.80 4.04
C GLY A 202 23.39 4.11 4.73
N LEU A 203 24.21 4.04 5.78
CA LEU A 203 24.76 5.23 6.46
C LEU A 203 25.88 5.88 5.66
N GLU A 204 26.62 5.11 4.86
CA GLU A 204 27.66 5.65 3.97
C GLU A 204 27.08 6.34 2.73
N GLU A 205 25.88 5.95 2.30
CA GLU A 205 25.17 6.53 1.15
C GLU A 205 24.26 7.72 1.54
N TRP A 206 23.99 7.92 2.83
CA TRP A 206 23.18 9.05 3.34
C TRP A 206 23.95 10.37 3.27
#